data_6bc5f64b453a4fcc9fe42d5d0ad08c0d
#
_entry.id   6bc5f64b453a4fcc9fe42d5d0ad08c0d
#
_cell.length_a   1.000
_cell.length_b   1.000
_cell.length_c   1.000
_cell.angle_alpha   90.00
_cell.angle_beta   90.00
_cell.angle_gamma   90.00
#
_symmetry.space_group_name_H-M   'P 1'
#
loop_
_entity.id
_entity.type
_entity.pdbx_description
1 polymer ?
#
loop_
_entity_poly.entity_id
_entity_poly.type
_entity_poly.pdbx_seq_one_letter_code
_entity_poly.pdbx_strand_id
1 'polypeptide(L)'
;EDVMMAASDINQYRLHRGYHYPRSKETARQSIWGETSFIKEYGDALVNGKIEHYYCIAKEDSLVNAKQYWTFLNEMNLPYKEKKLDFIHENVVDLVVQVKEFLFDSNRLRKICWDKLKEYNVNVNLNTKYIDSIYNDDDYVINSTYANSNQLLSEDKQKDYQFELCEKPVIKLPEQYKNKSVVIMDGPFMCIDPYGDTGLHVMGNVVHAIHSTNVGKFPEYDSKFDELLNKGIVKNPSITNIDKFIESAKKFFIDIDKAEHIGSMFTFRTVLPNRDKDDARPTLVEQTGNNQFTLFSGKIGTCIDTSKKLINLIKSNG
;
A
#
# COMPACT_ATOMS: atom_id res chain seq x y z
N GLU A 1 9.07 -19.90 1.96
CA GLU A 1 8.53 -18.52 1.98
C GLU A 1 8.43 -18.06 3.43
N ASP A 2 8.23 -16.75 3.64
CA ASP A 2 8.22 -16.10 4.95
C ASP A 2 6.89 -15.35 5.15
N VAL A 3 6.66 -14.79 6.34
CA VAL A 3 5.54 -13.89 6.60
C VAL A 3 5.70 -12.57 5.84
N MET A 4 4.61 -11.90 5.51
CA MET A 4 4.58 -10.59 4.85
C MET A 4 5.24 -10.51 3.47
N MET A 5 5.36 -11.59 2.71
CA MET A 5 6.02 -11.60 1.38
C MET A 5 5.20 -11.04 0.24
N ALA A 6 3.88 -10.83 0.43
CA ALA A 6 2.97 -10.31 -0.60
C ALA A 6 2.74 -8.78 -0.43
N ALA A 7 1.51 -8.31 -0.59
CA ALA A 7 1.16 -6.89 -0.56
C ALA A 7 1.61 -6.11 0.70
N SER A 8 1.85 -6.79 1.82
CA SER A 8 2.41 -6.16 3.03
C SER A 8 3.89 -5.80 2.89
N ASP A 9 4.64 -6.51 2.05
CA ASP A 9 6.03 -6.21 1.71
C ASP A 9 6.14 -5.35 0.43
N ILE A 10 5.29 -5.61 -0.56
CA ILE A 10 5.39 -5.01 -1.89
C ILE A 10 4.36 -3.87 -2.03
N ASN A 11 4.77 -2.68 -1.68
CA ASN A 11 3.94 -1.47 -1.72
C ASN A 11 4.82 -0.20 -1.81
N GLN A 12 4.29 0.98 -1.48
CA GLN A 12 5.02 2.25 -1.44
C GLN A 12 5.64 2.57 -0.07
N TYR A 13 5.52 1.70 0.90
CA TYR A 13 6.02 1.84 2.27
C TYR A 13 5.55 3.08 3.03
N ARG A 14 4.53 3.78 2.50
CA ARG A 14 3.95 4.94 3.17
C ARG A 14 3.03 4.53 4.31
N LEU A 15 3.29 5.08 5.47
CA LEU A 15 2.34 5.09 6.57
C LEU A 15 1.46 6.34 6.40
N HIS A 16 0.38 6.19 5.63
CA HIS A 16 -0.48 7.30 5.25
C HIS A 16 -1.14 7.99 6.44
N ARG A 17 -0.98 9.32 6.49
CA ARG A 17 -1.67 10.20 7.44
C ARG A 17 -2.88 10.92 6.84
N GLY A 18 -3.40 10.45 5.73
CA GLY A 18 -4.61 10.99 5.11
C GLY A 18 -4.39 11.95 3.95
N TYR A 19 -3.21 12.51 3.78
CA TYR A 19 -2.90 13.49 2.71
C TYR A 19 -3.24 12.99 1.30
N HIS A 20 -3.17 11.70 1.09
CA HIS A 20 -3.40 11.05 -0.21
C HIS A 20 -4.86 10.94 -0.62
N TYR A 21 -5.82 11.30 0.26
CA TYR A 21 -7.26 11.00 0.05
C TYR A 21 -8.14 12.25 0.04
N PRO A 22 -7.89 13.26 -0.83
CA PRO A 22 -8.67 14.49 -0.86
C PRO A 22 -10.13 14.27 -1.25
N ARG A 23 -10.44 13.17 -1.97
CA ARG A 23 -11.80 12.81 -2.40
C ARG A 23 -12.55 11.92 -1.41
N SER A 24 -11.87 11.43 -0.35
CA SER A 24 -12.47 10.54 0.65
C SER A 24 -12.04 10.93 2.06
N LYS A 25 -12.78 11.86 2.68
CA LYS A 25 -12.53 12.29 4.07
C LYS A 25 -12.59 11.15 5.08
N GLU A 26 -13.45 10.16 4.84
CA GLU A 26 -13.56 8.98 5.70
C GLU A 26 -12.26 8.15 5.66
N THR A 27 -11.75 7.89 4.45
CA THR A 27 -10.47 7.21 4.26
C THR A 27 -9.30 7.99 4.88
N ALA A 28 -9.35 9.33 4.78
CA ALA A 28 -8.34 10.19 5.41
C ALA A 28 -8.38 10.09 6.94
N ARG A 29 -9.57 10.14 7.57
CA ARG A 29 -9.71 9.96 9.04
C ARG A 29 -9.21 8.61 9.52
N GLN A 30 -9.59 7.53 8.85
CA GLN A 30 -9.10 6.20 9.17
C GLN A 30 -7.58 6.09 9.07
N SER A 31 -6.96 6.80 8.10
CA SER A 31 -5.51 6.85 7.95
C SER A 31 -4.83 7.61 9.10
N ILE A 32 -5.42 8.73 9.57
CA ILE A 32 -4.90 9.50 10.72
C ILE A 32 -4.90 8.64 11.99
N TRP A 33 -6.00 7.94 12.26
CA TRP A 33 -6.11 7.06 13.43
C TRP A 33 -5.17 5.86 13.32
N GLY A 34 -5.16 5.22 12.13
CA GLY A 34 -4.31 4.07 11.87
C GLY A 34 -2.82 4.38 12.00
N GLU A 35 -2.35 5.54 11.51
CA GLU A 35 -0.98 5.98 11.71
C GLU A 35 -0.60 6.03 13.20
N THR A 36 -1.45 6.65 14.04
CA THR A 36 -1.21 6.78 15.47
C THR A 36 -1.09 5.41 16.15
N SER A 37 -2.03 4.52 15.86
CA SER A 37 -2.03 3.15 16.40
C SER A 37 -0.83 2.34 15.93
N PHE A 38 -0.47 2.45 14.65
CA PHE A 38 0.67 1.78 14.05
C PHE A 38 1.99 2.24 14.68
N ILE A 39 2.20 3.56 14.80
CA ILE A 39 3.44 4.11 15.40
C ILE A 39 3.61 3.64 16.85
N LYS A 40 2.51 3.59 17.62
CA LYS A 40 2.56 3.11 19.00
C LYS A 40 3.04 1.67 19.11
N GLU A 41 2.67 0.81 18.15
CA GLU A 41 2.93 -0.64 18.20
C GLU A 41 4.18 -1.04 17.42
N TYR A 42 4.44 -0.36 16.30
CA TYR A 42 5.49 -0.68 15.34
C TYR A 42 6.39 0.50 14.98
N GLY A 43 6.53 1.49 15.89
CA GLY A 43 7.33 2.69 15.65
C GLY A 43 8.79 2.39 15.28
N ASP A 44 9.36 1.31 15.81
CA ASP A 44 10.72 0.87 15.48
C ASP A 44 10.88 0.37 14.03
N ALA A 45 9.76 0.12 13.33
CA ALA A 45 9.76 -0.19 11.91
C ALA A 45 9.87 1.05 11.02
N LEU A 46 9.74 2.25 11.56
CA LEU A 46 9.83 3.47 10.75
C LEU A 46 11.24 3.66 10.18
N VAL A 47 11.30 4.19 8.96
CA VAL A 47 12.57 4.51 8.30
C VAL A 47 13.30 5.58 9.11
N ASN A 48 14.59 5.35 9.38
CA ASN A 48 15.43 6.31 10.08
C ASN A 48 15.81 7.48 9.14
N GLY A 49 16.01 8.65 9.73
CA GLY A 49 16.45 9.82 9.00
C GLY A 49 15.33 10.80 8.67
N LYS A 50 15.72 11.92 8.09
CA LYS A 50 14.78 12.98 7.69
C LYS A 50 14.32 12.73 6.27
N ILE A 51 13.23 11.97 6.12
CA ILE A 51 12.55 11.89 4.84
C ILE A 51 11.71 13.16 4.66
N GLU A 52 11.85 13.80 3.52
CA GLU A 52 11.01 14.92 3.12
C GLU A 52 9.87 14.39 2.24
N HIS A 53 8.64 14.57 2.73
CA HIS A 53 7.44 14.11 2.02
C HIS A 53 6.77 15.28 1.31
N TYR A 54 6.50 15.11 0.03
CA TYR A 54 5.87 16.10 -0.82
C TYR A 54 4.64 15.54 -1.52
N TYR A 55 3.56 16.34 -1.53
CA TYR A 55 2.41 16.12 -2.39
C TYR A 55 2.33 17.28 -3.39
N CYS A 56 2.25 16.91 -4.66
CA CYS A 56 2.23 17.84 -5.78
C CYS A 56 0.91 17.68 -6.53
N ILE A 57 0.12 18.75 -6.65
CA ILE A 57 -1.11 18.74 -7.45
C ILE A 57 -0.74 19.05 -8.89
N ALA A 58 -0.95 18.09 -9.78
CA ALA A 58 -0.70 18.27 -11.20
C ALA A 58 -1.59 19.38 -11.77
N LYS A 59 -1.01 20.19 -12.66
CA LYS A 59 -1.73 21.31 -13.29
C LYS A 59 -2.79 20.83 -14.27
N GLU A 60 -2.47 19.77 -15.02
CA GLU A 60 -3.35 19.17 -16.01
C GLU A 60 -3.80 17.78 -15.53
N ASP A 61 -4.98 17.36 -15.95
CA ASP A 61 -5.55 16.03 -15.70
C ASP A 61 -5.73 15.65 -14.21
N SER A 62 -5.59 16.60 -13.29
CA SER A 62 -5.84 16.35 -11.88
C SER A 62 -7.33 16.36 -11.55
N LEU A 63 -7.79 15.37 -10.78
CA LEU A 63 -9.17 15.26 -10.30
C LEU A 63 -9.51 16.26 -9.19
N VAL A 64 -8.49 16.85 -8.57
CA VAL A 64 -8.61 17.95 -7.60
C VAL A 64 -7.65 19.07 -7.99
N ASN A 65 -8.10 20.31 -7.86
CA ASN A 65 -7.23 21.48 -8.04
C ASN A 65 -6.59 21.93 -6.71
N ALA A 66 -5.62 22.86 -6.80
CA ALA A 66 -4.92 23.39 -5.64
C ALA A 66 -5.86 23.93 -4.56
N LYS A 67 -6.91 24.66 -4.92
CA LYS A 67 -7.88 25.22 -3.98
C LYS A 67 -8.68 24.13 -3.24
N GLN A 68 -9.12 23.11 -3.97
CA GLN A 68 -9.82 21.95 -3.37
C GLN A 68 -8.91 21.21 -2.38
N TYR A 69 -7.64 21.02 -2.76
CA TYR A 69 -6.67 20.35 -1.90
C TYR A 69 -6.37 21.18 -0.63
N TRP A 70 -6.18 22.47 -0.73
CA TRP A 70 -6.07 23.37 0.43
C TRP A 70 -7.27 23.30 1.37
N THR A 71 -8.47 23.35 0.80
CA THR A 71 -9.70 23.21 1.57
C THR A 71 -9.72 21.90 2.34
N PHE A 72 -9.39 20.80 1.66
CA PHE A 72 -9.30 19.47 2.28
C PHE A 72 -8.27 19.42 3.43
N LEU A 73 -7.05 19.93 3.21
CA LEU A 73 -5.99 19.94 4.23
C LEU A 73 -6.44 20.70 5.49
N ASN A 74 -7.08 21.86 5.32
CA ASN A 74 -7.58 22.67 6.43
C ASN A 74 -8.74 22.00 7.15
N GLU A 75 -9.72 21.44 6.46
CA GLU A 75 -10.86 20.74 7.04
C GLU A 75 -10.45 19.49 7.83
N MET A 76 -9.39 18.81 7.37
CA MET A 76 -8.83 17.63 8.04
C MET A 76 -7.79 17.97 9.11
N ASN A 77 -7.47 19.26 9.33
CA ASN A 77 -6.41 19.72 10.22
C ASN A 77 -5.04 19.04 9.93
N LEU A 78 -4.73 18.85 8.66
CA LEU A 78 -3.47 18.26 8.22
C LEU A 78 -2.42 19.37 8.05
N PRO A 79 -1.33 19.38 8.85
CA PRO A 79 -0.31 20.41 8.76
C PRO A 79 0.50 20.28 7.46
N TYR A 80 0.74 21.40 6.78
CA TYR A 80 1.54 21.46 5.56
C TYR A 80 2.35 22.76 5.48
N LYS A 81 3.35 22.76 4.58
CA LYS A 81 4.10 23.97 4.15
C LYS A 81 4.18 23.96 2.63
N GLU A 82 3.82 25.07 2.01
CA GLU A 82 4.05 25.22 0.58
C GLU A 82 5.53 25.29 0.26
N LYS A 83 5.93 24.71 -0.86
CA LYS A 83 7.31 24.61 -1.32
C LYS A 83 7.40 24.83 -2.83
N LYS A 84 8.59 25.15 -3.28
CA LYS A 84 9.04 24.94 -4.66
C LYS A 84 10.15 23.89 -4.63
N LEU A 85 10.19 23.03 -5.64
CA LEU A 85 11.16 21.96 -5.77
C LEU A 85 11.94 22.16 -7.07
N ASP A 86 13.26 22.20 -6.97
CA ASP A 86 14.19 22.40 -8.08
C ASP A 86 14.37 21.16 -8.97
N PHE A 87 13.86 20.02 -8.54
CA PHE A 87 13.87 18.76 -9.27
C PHE A 87 12.49 18.41 -9.91
N ILE A 88 11.51 19.31 -9.82
CA ILE A 88 10.23 19.24 -10.54
C ILE A 88 10.24 20.28 -11.65
N HIS A 89 9.81 19.91 -12.84
CA HIS A 89 9.69 20.86 -13.96
C HIS A 89 8.76 22.03 -13.60
N GLU A 90 9.13 23.22 -14.02
CA GLU A 90 8.26 24.40 -13.86
C GLU A 90 6.94 24.22 -14.63
N ASN A 91 5.87 24.77 -14.06
CA ASN A 91 4.54 24.82 -14.69
C ASN A 91 3.83 23.48 -14.94
N VAL A 92 4.30 22.35 -14.37
CA VAL A 92 3.59 21.06 -14.47
C VAL A 92 2.75 20.74 -13.23
N VAL A 93 2.95 21.48 -12.14
CA VAL A 93 2.19 21.38 -10.89
C VAL A 93 1.68 22.76 -10.47
N ASP A 94 0.46 22.82 -9.94
CA ASP A 94 -0.14 24.06 -9.44
C ASP A 94 0.15 24.28 -7.95
N LEU A 95 0.45 23.21 -7.22
CA LEU A 95 0.71 23.27 -5.79
C LEU A 95 1.70 22.19 -5.41
N VAL A 96 2.67 22.55 -4.58
CA VAL A 96 3.55 21.61 -3.87
C VAL A 96 3.45 21.88 -2.39
N VAL A 97 3.14 20.86 -1.61
CA VAL A 97 3.14 20.91 -0.14
C VAL A 97 4.11 19.90 0.45
N GLN A 98 4.94 20.37 1.36
CA GLN A 98 5.71 19.51 2.26
C GLN A 98 4.82 19.14 3.44
N VAL A 99 4.76 17.85 3.76
CA VAL A 99 3.89 17.30 4.79
C VAL A 99 4.68 16.48 5.83
N LYS A 100 4.02 16.18 6.94
CA LYS A 100 4.56 15.29 7.96
C LYS A 100 3.92 13.91 7.82
N GLU A 101 4.60 13.03 7.15
CA GLU A 101 4.20 11.62 6.98
C GLU A 101 5.41 10.72 7.30
N PHE A 102 5.25 9.41 7.30
CA PHE A 102 6.31 8.45 7.59
C PHE A 102 6.38 7.38 6.51
N LEU A 103 7.57 6.79 6.38
CA LEU A 103 7.77 5.51 5.70
C LEU A 103 8.11 4.44 6.73
N PHE A 104 7.74 3.20 6.45
CA PHE A 104 8.19 2.05 7.23
C PHE A 104 9.14 1.18 6.41
N ASP A 105 10.05 0.51 7.09
CA ASP A 105 10.92 -0.52 6.54
C ASP A 105 10.25 -1.89 6.72
N SER A 106 9.91 -2.57 5.64
CA SER A 106 9.20 -3.85 5.66
C SER A 106 10.03 -4.96 6.30
N ASN A 107 11.35 -4.92 6.17
CA ASN A 107 12.23 -5.92 6.80
C ASN A 107 12.28 -5.75 8.32
N ARG A 108 12.35 -4.50 8.82
CA ARG A 108 12.24 -4.23 10.25
C ARG A 108 10.87 -4.63 10.78
N LEU A 109 9.81 -4.29 10.07
CA LEU A 109 8.45 -4.67 10.46
C LEU A 109 8.30 -6.19 10.53
N ARG A 110 8.81 -6.92 9.55
CA ARG A 110 8.82 -8.39 9.54
C ARG A 110 9.58 -8.95 10.75
N LYS A 111 10.75 -8.39 11.05
CA LYS A 111 11.51 -8.79 12.24
C LYS A 111 10.72 -8.58 13.53
N ILE A 112 10.11 -7.41 13.71
CA ILE A 112 9.26 -7.11 14.87
C ILE A 112 8.08 -8.08 14.96
N CYS A 113 7.43 -8.39 13.82
CA CYS A 113 6.36 -9.40 13.79
C CYS A 113 6.87 -10.77 14.28
N TRP A 114 8.02 -11.23 13.80
CA TRP A 114 8.62 -12.49 14.27
C TRP A 114 8.97 -12.47 15.75
N ASP A 115 9.54 -11.39 16.27
CA ASP A 115 9.87 -11.24 17.68
C ASP A 115 8.60 -11.32 18.54
N LYS A 116 7.50 -10.66 18.13
CA LYS A 116 6.21 -10.75 18.82
C LYS A 116 5.56 -12.14 18.73
N LEU A 117 5.61 -12.79 17.57
CA LEU A 117 5.10 -14.15 17.43
C LEU A 117 5.79 -15.12 18.40
N LYS A 118 7.10 -14.96 18.59
CA LYS A 118 7.87 -15.74 19.58
C LYS A 118 7.51 -15.37 21.02
N GLU A 119 7.42 -14.07 21.32
CA GLU A 119 7.06 -13.56 22.65
C GLU A 119 5.72 -14.13 23.13
N TYR A 120 4.74 -14.20 22.23
CA TYR A 120 3.41 -14.72 22.54
C TYR A 120 3.25 -16.22 22.28
N ASN A 121 4.34 -16.94 22.01
CA ASN A 121 4.34 -18.38 21.74
C ASN A 121 3.36 -18.79 20.62
N VAL A 122 3.23 -17.98 19.58
CA VAL A 122 2.36 -18.26 18.44
C VAL A 122 3.02 -19.33 17.56
N ASN A 123 2.30 -20.42 17.30
CA ASN A 123 2.77 -21.45 16.36
C ASN A 123 2.55 -20.96 14.91
N VAL A 124 3.62 -20.88 14.13
CA VAL A 124 3.59 -20.40 12.74
C VAL A 124 3.93 -21.55 11.80
N ASN A 125 2.96 -21.96 10.98
CA ASN A 125 3.11 -22.99 9.97
C ASN A 125 3.27 -22.34 8.58
N LEU A 126 4.51 -22.12 8.14
CA LEU A 126 4.81 -21.61 6.80
C LEU A 126 4.58 -22.69 5.74
N ASN A 127 4.31 -22.25 4.50
CA ASN A 127 4.06 -23.13 3.34
C ASN A 127 2.96 -24.18 3.58
N THR A 128 2.03 -23.86 4.47
CA THR A 128 0.94 -24.76 4.87
C THR A 128 -0.39 -24.17 4.39
N LYS A 129 -1.12 -24.97 3.61
CA LYS A 129 -2.48 -24.61 3.19
C LYS A 129 -3.45 -24.90 4.32
N TYR A 130 -4.32 -23.94 4.63
CA TYR A 130 -5.44 -24.16 5.56
C TYR A 130 -6.38 -25.26 5.04
N ILE A 131 -6.83 -26.13 5.93
CA ILE A 131 -7.78 -27.21 5.66
C ILE A 131 -8.82 -27.22 6.79
N ASP A 132 -10.08 -27.01 6.47
CA ASP A 132 -11.19 -26.94 7.44
C ASP A 132 -11.28 -28.13 8.39
N SER A 133 -10.99 -29.33 7.90
CA SER A 133 -11.12 -30.58 8.69
C SER A 133 -10.11 -30.73 9.85
N ILE A 134 -9.17 -29.80 10.01
CA ILE A 134 -8.15 -29.84 11.07
C ILE A 134 -8.61 -29.08 12.33
N TYR A 135 -9.65 -28.27 12.23
CA TYR A 135 -10.10 -27.38 13.31
C TYR A 135 -11.40 -27.89 13.92
N ASN A 136 -11.55 -27.68 15.24
CA ASN A 136 -12.76 -28.03 15.97
C ASN A 136 -13.77 -26.88 15.84
N ASP A 137 -15.05 -27.18 16.05
CA ASP A 137 -16.14 -26.18 15.98
C ASP A 137 -15.99 -25.04 17.00
N ASP A 138 -15.23 -25.27 18.07
CA ASP A 138 -14.94 -24.30 19.12
C ASP A 138 -13.76 -23.36 18.78
N ASP A 139 -13.01 -23.65 17.73
CA ASP A 139 -11.86 -22.83 17.34
C ASP A 139 -12.30 -21.56 16.59
N TYR A 140 -11.68 -20.44 16.89
CA TYR A 140 -11.84 -19.21 16.10
C TYR A 140 -10.95 -19.24 14.86
N VAL A 141 -11.55 -19.13 13.69
CA VAL A 141 -10.83 -19.07 12.40
C VAL A 141 -10.86 -17.63 11.88
N ILE A 142 -9.68 -17.06 11.68
CA ILE A 142 -9.52 -15.68 11.20
C ILE A 142 -8.88 -15.68 9.82
N ASN A 143 -9.69 -15.42 8.79
CA ASN A 143 -9.24 -15.29 7.42
C ASN A 143 -8.72 -13.87 7.16
N SER A 144 -7.40 -13.71 7.02
CA SER A 144 -6.73 -12.45 6.67
C SER A 144 -5.85 -12.60 5.42
N THR A 145 -6.27 -13.40 4.47
CA THR A 145 -5.48 -13.81 3.30
C THR A 145 -5.55 -12.82 2.12
N TYR A 146 -6.21 -11.68 2.28
CA TYR A 146 -6.29 -10.56 1.33
C TYR A 146 -6.80 -10.98 -0.05
N ALA A 147 -5.93 -11.08 -1.07
CA ALA A 147 -6.31 -11.48 -2.42
C ALA A 147 -6.91 -12.92 -2.49
N ASN A 148 -6.63 -13.75 -1.51
CA ASN A 148 -7.09 -15.13 -1.44
C ASN A 148 -8.27 -15.35 -0.47
N SER A 149 -8.87 -14.28 0.06
CA SER A 149 -9.91 -14.41 1.11
C SER A 149 -11.11 -15.26 0.68
N ASN A 150 -11.52 -15.20 -0.56
CA ASN A 150 -12.62 -16.02 -1.07
C ASN A 150 -12.31 -17.53 -1.12
N GLN A 151 -11.03 -17.94 -1.14
CA GLN A 151 -10.66 -19.37 -1.14
C GLN A 151 -11.07 -20.11 0.14
N LEU A 152 -11.28 -19.37 1.22
CA LEU A 152 -11.67 -19.90 2.53
C LEU A 152 -13.15 -19.66 2.85
N LEU A 153 -13.92 -19.18 1.90
CA LEU A 153 -15.34 -18.86 2.06
C LEU A 153 -16.22 -19.76 1.20
N SER A 154 -17.39 -20.14 1.74
CA SER A 154 -18.45 -20.76 0.96
C SER A 154 -18.95 -19.82 -0.15
N GLU A 155 -19.45 -20.36 -1.24
CA GLU A 155 -19.83 -19.58 -2.44
C GLU A 155 -20.78 -18.42 -2.14
N ASP A 156 -21.73 -18.61 -1.22
CA ASP A 156 -22.70 -17.60 -0.80
C ASP A 156 -22.09 -16.44 0.00
N LYS A 157 -20.88 -16.63 0.55
CA LYS A 157 -20.11 -15.61 1.31
C LYS A 157 -19.03 -14.94 0.49
N GLN A 158 -18.69 -15.46 -0.68
CA GLN A 158 -17.69 -14.90 -1.57
C GLN A 158 -18.16 -13.57 -2.15
N LYS A 159 -17.24 -12.59 -2.20
CA LYS A 159 -17.49 -11.27 -2.76
C LYS A 159 -16.68 -11.05 -4.03
N ASP A 160 -17.20 -10.18 -4.89
CA ASP A 160 -16.40 -9.70 -6.02
C ASP A 160 -15.38 -8.66 -5.53
N TYR A 161 -14.16 -8.83 -5.98
CA TYR A 161 -13.06 -7.89 -5.80
C TYR A 161 -12.49 -7.49 -7.16
N GLN A 162 -11.85 -6.32 -7.21
CA GLN A 162 -11.00 -5.96 -8.33
C GLN A 162 -9.57 -6.36 -7.96
N PHE A 163 -9.02 -7.27 -8.73
CA PHE A 163 -7.64 -7.74 -8.59
C PHE A 163 -6.77 -7.06 -9.63
N GLU A 164 -5.64 -6.53 -9.20
CA GLU A 164 -4.68 -5.87 -10.07
C GLU A 164 -3.29 -6.45 -9.81
N LEU A 165 -2.73 -7.09 -10.81
CA LEU A 165 -1.34 -7.53 -10.78
C LEU A 165 -0.45 -6.31 -10.98
N CYS A 166 0.22 -5.89 -9.93
CA CYS A 166 1.00 -4.66 -9.90
C CYS A 166 2.49 -4.91 -9.86
N GLU A 167 3.22 -4.11 -10.62
CA GLU A 167 4.68 -3.96 -10.56
C GLU A 167 5.08 -2.77 -9.70
N LYS A 168 6.17 -2.93 -8.95
CA LYS A 168 6.83 -1.88 -8.18
C LYS A 168 8.33 -1.87 -8.56
N PRO A 169 8.74 -1.04 -9.51
CA PRO A 169 10.15 -0.90 -9.84
C PRO A 169 10.95 -0.33 -8.67
N VAL A 170 12.10 -0.95 -8.43
CA VAL A 170 13.13 -0.47 -7.51
C VAL A 170 14.24 0.17 -8.32
N ILE A 171 14.53 1.42 -8.04
CA ILE A 171 15.45 2.24 -8.83
C ILE A 171 16.46 2.96 -7.94
N LYS A 172 17.62 3.26 -8.50
CA LYS A 172 18.57 4.21 -7.93
C LYS A 172 18.42 5.54 -8.66
N LEU A 173 18.15 6.58 -7.92
CA LEU A 173 17.93 7.93 -8.43
C LEU A 173 19.16 8.83 -8.26
N PRO A 174 19.28 9.93 -9.03
CA PRO A 174 20.25 10.98 -8.80
C PRO A 174 20.18 11.55 -7.37
N GLU A 175 21.30 12.09 -6.87
CA GLU A 175 21.45 12.56 -5.46
C GLU A 175 20.39 13.60 -5.05
N GLN A 176 19.89 14.40 -5.99
CA GLN A 176 18.82 15.39 -5.74
C GLN A 176 17.52 14.78 -5.20
N TYR A 177 17.29 13.47 -5.39
CA TYR A 177 16.11 12.76 -4.90
C TYR A 177 16.32 12.05 -3.56
N LYS A 178 17.55 12.08 -3.05
CA LYS A 178 17.87 11.39 -1.80
C LYS A 178 16.98 11.84 -0.65
N ASN A 179 16.44 10.86 0.08
CA ASN A 179 15.53 11.07 1.20
C ASN A 179 14.26 11.88 0.85
N LYS A 180 13.85 11.87 -0.40
CA LYS A 180 12.63 12.54 -0.84
C LYS A 180 11.57 11.54 -1.26
N SER A 181 10.39 11.71 -0.71
CA SER A 181 9.18 10.98 -1.04
C SER A 181 8.23 11.97 -1.72
N VAL A 182 7.88 11.72 -2.98
CA VAL A 182 7.11 12.66 -3.79
C VAL A 182 5.94 11.95 -4.44
N VAL A 183 4.75 12.52 -4.27
CA VAL A 183 3.52 12.05 -4.93
C VAL A 183 3.00 13.15 -5.84
N ILE A 184 2.82 12.82 -7.11
CA ILE A 184 2.04 13.63 -8.03
C ILE A 184 0.59 13.16 -7.96
N MET A 185 -0.36 14.07 -7.78
CA MET A 185 -1.79 13.75 -7.67
C MET A 185 -2.67 14.87 -8.24
N ASP A 186 -3.94 14.65 -8.39
CA ASP A 186 -4.77 13.49 -8.05
C ASP A 186 -5.29 12.87 -9.36
N GLY A 187 -4.92 11.63 -9.66
CA GLY A 187 -5.34 10.98 -10.93
C GLY A 187 -4.33 9.96 -11.45
N PRO A 188 -4.17 9.82 -12.78
CA PRO A 188 -3.34 8.80 -13.41
C PRO A 188 -1.84 9.12 -13.34
N PHE A 189 -1.35 9.46 -12.16
CA PHE A 189 0.02 9.94 -11.94
C PHE A 189 0.88 8.91 -11.19
N MET A 190 1.91 9.41 -10.52
CA MET A 190 2.96 8.56 -9.97
C MET A 190 3.48 9.07 -8.64
N CYS A 191 4.28 8.21 -8.00
CA CYS A 191 5.10 8.59 -6.86
C CYS A 191 6.48 7.93 -6.92
N ILE A 192 7.41 8.54 -6.22
CA ILE A 192 8.71 7.97 -5.87
C ILE A 192 8.87 8.01 -4.36
N ASP A 193 9.25 6.90 -3.76
CA ASP A 193 9.38 6.76 -2.32
C ASP A 193 10.69 6.06 -1.96
N PRO A 194 11.47 6.55 -0.97
CA PRO A 194 12.63 5.84 -0.46
C PRO A 194 12.29 4.39 -0.05
N TYR A 195 13.14 3.46 -0.44
CA TYR A 195 13.03 2.05 -0.08
C TYR A 195 13.85 1.76 1.17
N GLY A 196 13.22 1.85 2.32
CA GLY A 196 13.90 1.70 3.60
C GLY A 196 15.10 2.64 3.72
N ASP A 197 16.16 2.17 4.37
CA ASP A 197 17.45 2.89 4.49
C ASP A 197 18.47 2.44 3.41
N THR A 198 18.01 1.88 2.29
CA THR A 198 18.88 1.32 1.25
C THR A 198 19.53 2.35 0.33
N GLY A 199 19.05 3.58 0.33
CA GLY A 199 19.42 4.62 -0.65
C GLY A 199 18.76 4.43 -2.03
N LEU A 200 17.90 3.42 -2.19
CA LEU A 200 17.09 3.19 -3.37
C LEU A 200 15.70 3.82 -3.21
N HIS A 201 14.94 3.83 -4.30
CA HIS A 201 13.55 4.27 -4.32
C HIS A 201 12.66 3.22 -4.97
N VAL A 202 11.38 3.23 -4.59
CA VAL A 202 10.31 2.48 -5.25
C VAL A 202 9.48 3.44 -6.06
N MET A 203 9.19 3.10 -7.30
CA MET A 203 8.25 3.84 -8.13
C MET A 203 6.83 3.28 -7.97
N GLY A 204 5.87 4.18 -7.88
CA GLY A 204 4.46 3.90 -8.06
C GLY A 204 3.92 4.61 -9.28
N ASN A 205 3.00 3.99 -9.99
CA ASN A 205 2.28 4.62 -11.10
C ASN A 205 0.87 4.02 -11.15
N VAL A 206 -0.13 4.86 -11.30
CA VAL A 206 -1.53 4.42 -11.27
C VAL A 206 -1.89 3.60 -12.51
N VAL A 207 -1.29 3.95 -13.67
CA VAL A 207 -1.58 3.31 -14.96
C VAL A 207 -0.62 2.17 -15.26
N HIS A 208 0.69 2.47 -15.24
CA HIS A 208 1.71 1.57 -15.75
C HIS A 208 2.14 0.49 -14.76
N ALA A 209 1.76 0.61 -13.48
CA ALA A 209 2.00 -0.44 -12.50
C ALA A 209 1.15 -1.70 -12.75
N ILE A 210 0.03 -1.58 -13.44
CA ILE A 210 -0.93 -2.67 -13.60
C ILE A 210 -0.62 -3.43 -14.89
N HIS A 211 -0.27 -4.72 -14.76
CA HIS A 211 -0.07 -5.64 -15.88
C HIS A 211 -1.34 -6.37 -16.31
N SER A 212 -2.20 -6.69 -15.36
CA SER A 212 -3.53 -7.24 -15.61
C SER A 212 -4.51 -6.83 -14.52
N THR A 213 -5.79 -6.79 -14.86
CA THR A 213 -6.88 -6.54 -13.93
C THR A 213 -8.08 -7.41 -14.28
N ASN A 214 -8.75 -7.93 -13.27
CA ASN A 214 -10.07 -8.56 -13.41
C ASN A 214 -10.96 -8.19 -12.22
N VAL A 215 -12.28 -8.25 -12.43
CA VAL A 215 -13.28 -8.16 -11.36
C VAL A 215 -13.95 -9.53 -11.26
N GLY A 216 -13.94 -10.10 -10.07
CA GLY A 216 -14.50 -11.45 -9.86
C GLY A 216 -14.19 -11.98 -8.46
N LYS A 217 -14.36 -13.29 -8.28
CA LYS A 217 -14.13 -13.99 -7.00
C LYS A 217 -12.66 -14.28 -6.75
N PHE A 218 -11.87 -14.45 -7.80
CA PHE A 218 -10.47 -14.86 -7.74
C PHE A 218 -9.61 -14.04 -8.69
N PRO A 219 -8.30 -13.86 -8.40
CA PRO A 219 -7.40 -13.20 -9.32
C PRO A 219 -7.18 -14.08 -10.57
N GLU A 220 -7.26 -13.44 -11.74
CA GLU A 220 -6.97 -14.04 -13.05
C GLU A 220 -5.74 -13.36 -13.65
N TYR A 221 -4.75 -14.13 -14.06
CA TYR A 221 -3.51 -13.62 -14.64
C TYR A 221 -2.78 -14.69 -15.47
N ASP A 222 -1.85 -14.24 -16.31
CA ASP A 222 -1.03 -15.11 -17.13
C ASP A 222 0.06 -15.78 -16.28
N SER A 223 0.21 -17.11 -16.38
CA SER A 223 1.19 -17.90 -15.62
C SER A 223 2.65 -17.49 -15.80
N LYS A 224 2.97 -16.69 -16.84
CA LYS A 224 4.30 -16.08 -17.00
C LYS A 224 4.73 -15.19 -15.82
N PHE A 225 3.79 -14.77 -14.96
CA PHE A 225 4.08 -14.00 -13.74
C PHE A 225 4.35 -14.87 -12.51
N ASP A 226 4.18 -16.19 -12.55
CA ASP A 226 4.35 -17.07 -11.38
C ASP A 226 5.74 -16.96 -10.76
N GLU A 227 6.79 -16.83 -11.61
CA GLU A 227 8.17 -16.67 -11.16
C GLU A 227 8.50 -15.26 -10.63
N LEU A 228 7.59 -14.31 -10.82
CA LEU A 228 7.76 -12.91 -10.42
C LEU A 228 6.95 -12.56 -9.15
N LEU A 229 5.79 -13.21 -8.93
CA LEU A 229 4.86 -12.87 -7.88
C LEU A 229 5.40 -13.15 -6.49
N ASN A 230 5.39 -12.09 -5.64
CA ASN A 230 5.75 -12.17 -4.22
C ASN A 230 7.17 -12.70 -3.95
N LYS A 231 8.11 -12.46 -4.87
CA LYS A 231 9.52 -12.92 -4.79
C LYS A 231 10.47 -11.83 -4.26
N GLY A 232 9.95 -10.70 -3.75
CA GLY A 232 10.78 -9.54 -3.43
C GLY A 232 11.31 -8.87 -4.71
N ILE A 233 12.54 -8.35 -4.67
CA ILE A 233 13.16 -7.69 -5.82
C ILE A 233 13.69 -8.75 -6.80
N VAL A 234 13.02 -8.88 -7.94
CA VAL A 234 13.47 -9.69 -9.07
C VAL A 234 14.40 -8.82 -9.94
N LYS A 235 15.68 -9.18 -10.01
CA LYS A 235 16.65 -8.50 -10.87
C LYS A 235 16.42 -8.90 -12.32
N ASN A 236 16.47 -7.93 -13.24
CA ASN A 236 16.24 -8.15 -14.66
C ASN A 236 14.98 -8.99 -14.94
N PRO A 237 13.80 -8.57 -14.45
CA PRO A 237 12.59 -9.34 -14.65
C PRO A 237 12.28 -9.52 -16.14
N SER A 238 11.80 -10.70 -16.51
CA SER A 238 11.44 -11.05 -17.91
C SER A 238 10.29 -10.18 -18.44
N ILE A 239 9.51 -9.59 -17.54
CA ILE A 239 8.40 -8.69 -17.85
C ILE A 239 8.53 -7.47 -16.96
N THR A 240 8.54 -6.28 -17.55
CA THR A 240 8.55 -5.01 -16.81
C THR A 240 7.97 -3.89 -17.66
N ASN A 241 7.34 -2.91 -17.00
CA ASN A 241 6.89 -1.67 -17.61
C ASN A 241 7.82 -0.49 -17.25
N ILE A 242 9.06 -0.74 -16.79
CA ILE A 242 9.96 0.32 -16.32
C ILE A 242 10.09 1.49 -17.30
N ASP A 243 10.22 1.22 -18.61
CA ASP A 243 10.35 2.28 -19.61
C ASP A 243 9.12 3.19 -19.63
N LYS A 244 7.91 2.65 -19.45
CA LYS A 244 6.67 3.43 -19.37
C LYS A 244 6.60 4.25 -18.08
N PHE A 245 7.11 3.69 -16.95
CA PHE A 245 7.21 4.45 -15.70
C PHE A 245 8.15 5.65 -15.87
N ILE A 246 9.33 5.45 -16.43
CA ILE A 246 10.29 6.53 -16.66
C ILE A 246 9.74 7.56 -17.63
N GLU A 247 9.14 7.14 -18.74
CA GLU A 247 8.59 8.06 -19.74
C GLU A 247 7.48 8.93 -19.17
N SER A 248 6.58 8.36 -18.38
CA SER A 248 5.54 9.16 -17.71
C SER A 248 6.11 10.06 -16.61
N ALA A 249 7.21 9.65 -15.96
CA ALA A 249 7.87 10.43 -14.92
C ALA A 249 8.61 11.65 -15.45
N LYS A 250 9.15 11.59 -16.68
CA LYS A 250 9.82 12.72 -17.34
C LYS A 250 8.96 13.97 -17.47
N LYS A 251 7.63 13.83 -17.47
CA LYS A 251 6.72 14.99 -17.48
C LYS A 251 6.88 15.87 -16.23
N PHE A 252 7.26 15.28 -15.12
CA PHE A 252 7.27 15.95 -13.82
C PHE A 252 8.68 16.11 -13.25
N PHE A 253 9.55 15.11 -13.40
CA PHE A 253 10.80 14.99 -12.68
C PHE A 253 12.01 15.27 -13.57
N ILE A 254 12.84 16.23 -13.18
CA ILE A 254 14.09 16.58 -13.86
C ILE A 254 15.09 15.44 -13.64
N ASP A 255 15.78 15.03 -14.72
CA ASP A 255 16.82 13.97 -14.69
C ASP A 255 16.33 12.57 -14.23
N ILE A 256 15.04 12.30 -14.23
CA ILE A 256 14.51 10.99 -13.86
C ILE A 256 14.94 9.87 -14.83
N ASP A 257 15.26 10.22 -16.05
CA ASP A 257 15.81 9.31 -17.09
C ASP A 257 17.23 8.83 -16.79
N LYS A 258 17.90 9.43 -15.81
CA LYS A 258 19.18 8.95 -15.27
C LYS A 258 19.01 7.86 -14.20
N ALA A 259 17.77 7.44 -13.92
CA ALA A 259 17.49 6.37 -12.99
C ALA A 259 18.09 5.04 -13.45
N GLU A 260 18.72 4.32 -12.53
CA GLU A 260 19.19 2.95 -12.75
C GLU A 260 18.13 1.96 -12.25
N HIS A 261 17.62 1.09 -13.11
CA HIS A 261 16.67 0.03 -12.72
C HIS A 261 17.41 -1.11 -12.02
N ILE A 262 17.14 -1.32 -10.75
CA ILE A 262 17.73 -2.36 -9.92
C ILE A 262 17.00 -3.69 -10.07
N GLY A 263 15.69 -3.62 -10.26
CA GLY A 263 14.76 -4.74 -10.39
C GLY A 263 13.34 -4.32 -10.10
N SER A 264 12.41 -5.26 -10.16
CA SER A 264 10.99 -4.98 -9.87
C SER A 264 10.42 -6.02 -8.91
N MET A 265 9.42 -5.59 -8.14
CA MET A 265 8.62 -6.44 -7.27
C MET A 265 7.21 -6.54 -7.83
N PHE A 266 6.58 -7.71 -7.69
CA PHE A 266 5.25 -7.98 -8.25
C PHE A 266 4.33 -8.56 -7.19
N THR A 267 3.10 -8.02 -7.09
CA THR A 267 2.09 -8.52 -6.15
C THR A 267 0.68 -8.17 -6.64
N PHE A 268 -0.33 -8.77 -6.05
CA PHE A 268 -1.71 -8.33 -6.24
C PHE A 268 -2.06 -7.17 -5.32
N ARG A 269 -2.59 -6.10 -5.92
CA ARG A 269 -3.42 -5.13 -5.22
C ARG A 269 -4.87 -5.56 -5.37
N THR A 270 -5.58 -5.69 -4.26
CA THR A 270 -6.99 -6.07 -4.24
C THR A 270 -7.81 -4.94 -3.65
N VAL A 271 -8.83 -4.50 -4.34
CA VAL A 271 -9.71 -3.39 -3.95
C VAL A 271 -11.18 -3.76 -4.16
N LEU A 272 -12.08 -2.98 -3.59
CA LEU A 272 -13.50 -3.12 -3.90
C LEU A 272 -13.76 -2.59 -5.32
N PRO A 273 -14.58 -3.27 -6.13
CA PRO A 273 -14.89 -2.84 -7.48
C PRO A 273 -15.68 -1.52 -7.49
N ASN A 274 -15.59 -0.78 -8.58
CA ASN A 274 -16.36 0.46 -8.84
C ASN A 274 -16.11 1.59 -7.83
N ARG A 275 -14.86 1.73 -7.31
CA ARG A 275 -14.45 2.79 -6.38
C ARG A 275 -13.57 3.89 -6.99
N ASP A 276 -13.53 4.00 -8.30
CA ASP A 276 -12.69 4.99 -9.00
C ASP A 276 -13.08 6.44 -8.68
N LYS A 277 -14.35 6.68 -8.36
CA LYS A 277 -14.86 8.05 -8.08
C LYS A 277 -14.38 8.60 -6.74
N ASP A 278 -14.31 7.77 -5.71
CA ASP A 278 -14.01 8.20 -4.33
C ASP A 278 -12.68 7.65 -3.79
N ASP A 279 -12.04 6.73 -4.51
CA ASP A 279 -10.85 5.98 -4.08
C ASP A 279 -10.98 5.43 -2.64
N ALA A 280 -12.21 5.09 -2.24
CA ALA A 280 -12.48 4.60 -0.90
C ALA A 280 -11.90 3.20 -0.70
N ARG A 281 -11.14 3.04 0.37
CA ARG A 281 -10.47 1.78 0.75
C ARG A 281 -10.86 1.38 2.16
N PRO A 282 -12.11 0.94 2.37
CA PRO A 282 -12.58 0.57 3.69
C PRO A 282 -11.85 -0.67 4.21
N THR A 283 -11.67 -0.72 5.52
CA THR A 283 -11.31 -1.93 6.22
C THR A 283 -12.58 -2.66 6.64
N LEU A 284 -12.73 -3.88 6.19
CA LEU A 284 -13.88 -4.74 6.50
C LEU A 284 -13.48 -5.78 7.55
N VAL A 285 -14.32 -5.97 8.56
CA VAL A 285 -14.22 -7.03 9.57
C VAL A 285 -15.60 -7.65 9.68
N GLU A 286 -15.73 -8.89 9.29
CA GLU A 286 -17.02 -9.56 9.14
C GLU A 286 -16.98 -10.96 9.76
N GLN A 287 -18.08 -11.34 10.39
CA GLN A 287 -18.31 -12.73 10.73
C GLN A 287 -18.84 -13.47 9.49
N THR A 288 -18.13 -14.48 9.04
CA THR A 288 -18.45 -15.23 7.81
C THR A 288 -18.91 -16.64 8.07
N GLY A 289 -18.90 -17.10 9.32
CA GLY A 289 -19.41 -18.40 9.75
C GLY A 289 -19.49 -18.47 11.27
N ASN A 290 -19.89 -19.64 11.81
CA ASN A 290 -19.79 -19.88 13.23
C ASN A 290 -18.31 -19.86 13.64
N ASN A 291 -17.92 -18.97 14.56
CA ASN A 291 -16.52 -18.75 14.94
C ASN A 291 -15.55 -18.42 13.78
N GLN A 292 -16.06 -18.04 12.60
CA GLN A 292 -15.24 -17.67 11.44
C GLN A 292 -15.38 -16.19 11.12
N PHE A 293 -14.22 -15.53 10.92
CA PHE A 293 -14.15 -14.09 10.66
C PHE A 293 -13.25 -13.81 9.48
N THR A 294 -13.63 -12.85 8.64
CA THR A 294 -12.83 -12.42 7.49
C THR A 294 -12.44 -10.95 7.64
N LEU A 295 -11.15 -10.69 7.45
CA LEU A 295 -10.56 -9.36 7.43
C LEU A 295 -10.15 -8.97 6.02
N PHE A 296 -10.54 -7.79 5.59
CA PHE A 296 -10.08 -7.20 4.34
C PHE A 296 -9.67 -5.75 4.57
N SER A 297 -8.43 -5.41 4.23
CA SER A 297 -7.94 -4.04 4.32
C SER A 297 -6.91 -3.75 3.24
N GLY A 298 -7.03 -2.60 2.60
CA GLY A 298 -6.06 -2.09 1.62
C GLY A 298 -4.93 -1.24 2.22
N LYS A 299 -4.79 -1.21 3.57
CA LYS A 299 -3.82 -0.33 4.25
C LYS A 299 -3.18 -1.01 5.45
N ILE A 300 -1.85 -1.05 5.46
CA ILE A 300 -1.10 -1.60 6.58
C ILE A 300 -1.28 -0.79 7.87
N GLY A 301 -1.38 0.54 7.78
CA GLY A 301 -1.55 1.41 8.93
C GLY A 301 -2.79 1.14 9.78
N THR A 302 -3.83 0.50 9.22
CA THR A 302 -5.06 0.19 9.97
C THR A 302 -5.03 -1.17 10.67
N CYS A 303 -3.93 -1.94 10.60
CA CYS A 303 -3.87 -3.31 11.11
C CYS A 303 -4.19 -3.42 12.60
N ILE A 304 -3.70 -2.49 13.43
CA ILE A 304 -3.95 -2.49 14.87
C ILE A 304 -5.43 -2.21 15.20
N ASP A 305 -6.03 -1.21 14.56
CA ASP A 305 -7.42 -0.88 14.81
C ASP A 305 -8.36 -1.97 14.25
N THR A 306 -7.96 -2.62 13.16
CA THR A 306 -8.64 -3.78 12.60
C THR A 306 -8.65 -4.95 13.57
N SER A 307 -7.49 -5.28 14.18
CA SER A 307 -7.40 -6.37 15.16
C SER A 307 -8.23 -6.09 16.42
N LYS A 308 -8.25 -4.86 16.93
CA LYS A 308 -9.12 -4.46 18.05
C LYS A 308 -10.60 -4.60 17.70
N LYS A 309 -10.99 -4.17 16.50
CA LYS A 309 -12.37 -4.32 16.01
C LYS A 309 -12.78 -5.78 15.94
N LEU A 310 -11.89 -6.65 15.45
CA LEU A 310 -12.11 -8.10 15.44
C LEU A 310 -12.31 -8.67 16.84
N ILE A 311 -11.41 -8.35 17.78
CA ILE A 311 -11.50 -8.83 19.17
C ILE A 311 -12.82 -8.41 19.82
N ASN A 312 -13.26 -7.18 19.59
CA ASN A 312 -14.54 -6.70 20.09
C ASN A 312 -15.72 -7.47 19.48
N LEU A 313 -15.66 -7.76 18.18
CA LEU A 313 -16.69 -8.55 17.48
C LEU A 313 -16.76 -9.98 18.05
N ILE A 314 -15.62 -10.63 18.26
CA ILE A 314 -15.55 -11.97 18.89
C ILE A 314 -16.20 -11.94 20.28
N LYS A 315 -15.85 -10.96 21.12
CA LYS A 315 -16.39 -10.83 22.49
C LYS A 315 -17.88 -10.52 22.54
N SER A 316 -18.43 -9.92 21.51
CA SER A 316 -19.88 -9.59 21.48
C SER A 316 -20.73 -10.75 21.00
N ASN A 317 -20.14 -11.77 20.41
CA ASN A 317 -20.82 -12.94 19.83
C ASN A 317 -20.60 -14.24 20.65
N GLY A 318 -19.75 -14.21 21.65
CA GLY A 318 -19.53 -15.26 22.64
C GLY A 318 -20.03 -14.83 24.00
#